data_aeb2405500acc5d127981ab695cd230e
#
_entry.id   aeb2405500acc5d127981ab695cd230e
#
_cell.length_a   1.000
_cell.length_b   1.000
_cell.length_c   1.000
_cell.angle_alpha   90.00
_cell.angle_beta   90.00
_cell.angle_gamma   90.00
#
_symmetry.space_group_name_H-M   'P 1'
#
loop_
_entity.id
_entity.type
_entity.pdbx_description
1 polymer ?
#
loop_
_entity_poly.entity_id
_entity_poly.type
_entity_poly.pdbx_seq_one_letter_code
_entity_poly.pdbx_strand_id
1 'polypeptide(L)'
;MNIVNDNLTVLKYGGSSVATIDKIKEVAKYLKYRSDKNGKLVIVVSAMGDTTDTLLANIHEITKNPNDEHVATLLSTGEQQTISYLAMALKDLGIKAKPLTGFQAGIKTTRENMKSSNMLI
;
A
#
# COMPACT_ATOMS: atom_id res chain seq x y z
N MET A 1 -19.12 0.71 -19.17
CA MET A 1 -18.51 0.86 -19.17
C MET A 1 -17.68 0.78 -19.41
N ASN A 2 -17.51 0.59 -19.61
CA ASN A 2 -16.72 0.42 -19.74
C ASN A 2 -15.71 0.57 -19.98
N ILE A 3 -15.81 1.00 -20.07
CA ILE A 3 -14.93 1.01 -20.23
C ILE A 3 -13.89 0.78 -19.80
N VAL A 4 -14.16 0.72 -19.96
CA VAL A 4 -13.22 0.35 -19.21
C VAL A 4 -11.99 0.02 -19.86
N ASN A 5 -10.89 0.15 -19.31
CA ASN A 5 -9.65 -0.11 -19.95
C ASN A 5 -9.27 -1.54 -19.71
N ASP A 6 -9.31 -2.35 -20.73
CA ASP A 6 -9.04 -3.76 -20.60
C ASP A 6 -7.61 -4.04 -20.18
N ASN A 7 -6.71 -3.06 -20.30
CA ASN A 7 -5.31 -3.27 -19.95
C ASN A 7 -4.98 -2.89 -18.52
N LEU A 8 -5.95 -2.46 -17.75
CA LEU A 8 -5.71 -2.08 -16.37
C LEU A 8 -5.90 -3.27 -15.46
N THR A 9 -4.92 -3.59 -14.66
CA THR A 9 -4.99 -4.65 -13.67
C THR A 9 -4.69 -4.09 -12.29
N VAL A 10 -5.48 -4.49 -11.30
CA VAL A 10 -5.26 -4.11 -9.91
C VAL A 10 -4.73 -5.32 -9.15
N LEU A 11 -3.60 -5.17 -8.48
CA LEU A 11 -2.99 -6.23 -7.68
C LEU A 11 -2.85 -5.74 -6.25
N LYS A 12 -3.15 -6.62 -5.31
CA LYS A 12 -3.05 -6.30 -3.89
C LYS A 12 -2.06 -7.24 -3.20
N TYR A 13 -1.18 -6.67 -2.40
CA TYR A 13 -0.20 -7.42 -1.62
C TYR A 13 -0.38 -7.12 -0.14
N GLY A 14 -0.57 -8.17 0.66
CA GLY A 14 -0.68 -8.03 2.10
C GLY A 14 0.68 -7.89 2.76
N GLY A 15 0.67 -7.68 4.08
CA GLY A 15 1.89 -7.39 4.83
C GLY A 15 2.94 -8.48 4.77
N SER A 16 2.53 -9.75 4.70
CA SER A 16 3.50 -10.85 4.64
C SER A 16 4.23 -10.88 3.30
N SER A 17 3.57 -10.47 2.22
CA SER A 17 4.18 -10.45 0.89
C SER A 17 5.20 -9.33 0.74
N VAL A 18 5.13 -8.32 1.57
CA VAL A 18 6.04 -7.17 1.56
C VAL A 18 6.74 -7.02 2.91
N ALA A 19 6.94 -8.12 3.62
CA ALA A 19 7.41 -8.08 5.00
C ALA A 19 8.85 -7.58 5.14
N THR A 20 9.67 -7.76 4.12
CA THR A 20 11.08 -7.39 4.17
C THR A 20 11.47 -6.70 2.87
N ILE A 21 12.63 -6.06 2.89
CA ILE A 21 13.16 -5.43 1.67
C ILE A 21 13.37 -6.47 0.57
N ASP A 22 13.86 -7.65 0.93
CA ASP A 22 14.03 -8.70 -0.07
C ASP A 22 12.71 -9.11 -0.71
N LYS A 23 11.65 -9.20 0.08
CA LYS A 23 10.32 -9.52 -0.45
C LYS A 23 9.80 -8.41 -1.34
N ILE A 24 10.03 -7.16 -0.97
CA ILE A 24 9.66 -6.02 -1.82
C ILE A 24 10.38 -6.10 -3.16
N LYS A 25 11.66 -6.46 -3.16
CA LYS A 25 12.40 -6.63 -4.40
C LYS A 25 11.84 -7.77 -5.25
N GLU A 26 11.40 -8.85 -4.62
CA GLU A 26 10.76 -9.95 -5.34
C GLU A 26 9.45 -9.52 -5.97
N VAL A 27 8.64 -8.77 -5.23
CA VAL A 27 7.40 -8.22 -5.77
C VAL A 27 7.71 -7.33 -6.97
N ALA A 28 8.74 -6.48 -6.86
CA ALA A 28 9.13 -5.60 -7.96
C ALA A 28 9.49 -6.39 -9.22
N LYS A 29 10.22 -7.49 -9.07
CA LYS A 29 10.58 -8.33 -10.22
C LYS A 29 9.34 -8.93 -10.88
N TYR A 30 8.40 -9.39 -10.08
CA TYR A 30 7.17 -9.93 -10.62
C TYR A 30 6.35 -8.85 -11.33
N LEU A 31 6.30 -7.65 -10.75
CA LEU A 31 5.56 -6.55 -11.37
C LEU A 31 6.19 -6.12 -12.68
N LYS A 32 7.51 -6.16 -12.78
CA LYS A 32 8.17 -5.89 -14.05
C LYS A 32 7.72 -6.91 -15.10
N TYR A 33 7.71 -8.17 -14.74
CA TYR A 33 7.25 -9.21 -15.64
C TYR A 33 5.81 -8.95 -16.09
N ARG A 34 4.92 -8.61 -15.13
CA ARG A 34 3.52 -8.36 -15.45
C ARG A 34 3.34 -7.11 -16.30
N SER A 35 4.09 -6.06 -16.02
CA SER A 35 3.96 -4.82 -16.78
C SER A 35 4.40 -4.98 -18.22
N ASP A 36 5.40 -5.82 -18.46
CA ASP A 36 5.86 -6.09 -19.82
C ASP A 36 4.79 -6.83 -20.63
N LYS A 37 3.88 -7.52 -19.95
CA LYS A 37 2.87 -8.32 -20.63
C LYS A 37 1.52 -7.65 -20.73
N ASN A 38 1.11 -6.96 -19.67
CA ASN A 38 -0.29 -6.58 -19.54
C ASN A 38 -0.58 -5.10 -19.49
N GLY A 39 0.38 -4.25 -19.68
CA GLY A 39 0.13 -2.82 -19.71
C GLY A 39 0.07 -2.20 -18.32
N LYS A 40 -1.01 -1.50 -18.00
CA LYS A 40 -1.05 -0.68 -16.79
C LYS A 40 -1.40 -1.48 -15.55
N LEU A 41 -0.71 -1.19 -14.46
CA LEU A 41 -0.94 -1.84 -13.19
C LEU A 41 -1.23 -0.81 -12.10
N VAL A 42 -2.17 -1.13 -11.24
CA VAL A 42 -2.41 -0.41 -10.00
C VAL A 42 -2.08 -1.39 -8.87
N ILE A 43 -1.15 -1.00 -8.03
CA ILE A 43 -0.67 -1.89 -6.97
C ILE A 43 -1.10 -1.33 -5.63
N VAL A 44 -1.80 -2.15 -4.86
CA VAL A 44 -2.23 -1.79 -3.51
C VAL A 44 -1.40 -2.61 -2.53
N VAL A 45 -0.75 -1.97 -1.59
CA VAL A 45 0.09 -2.67 -0.62
C VAL A 45 -0.28 -2.31 0.80
N SER A 46 0.04 -3.21 1.72
CA SER A 46 -0.10 -2.98 3.15
C SER A 46 1.24 -2.54 3.73
N ALA A 47 1.25 -2.19 5.00
CA ALA A 47 2.50 -1.97 5.72
C ALA A 47 3.31 -3.26 5.76
N MET A 48 4.62 -3.13 5.97
CA MET A 48 5.53 -4.28 5.98
C MET A 48 5.37 -5.10 7.24
N GLY A 49 5.16 -6.41 7.08
CA GLY A 49 5.22 -7.36 8.19
C GLY A 49 4.51 -6.90 9.46
N ASP A 50 5.29 -6.72 10.52
CA ASP A 50 4.77 -6.37 11.85
C ASP A 50 4.63 -4.88 12.08
N THR A 51 4.81 -4.05 11.10
CA THR A 51 4.80 -2.59 11.28
C THR A 51 3.50 -2.11 11.93
N THR A 52 2.36 -2.58 11.45
CA THR A 52 1.07 -2.18 12.02
C THR A 52 0.96 -2.57 13.47
N ASP A 53 1.39 -3.79 13.83
CA ASP A 53 1.32 -4.26 15.21
C ASP A 53 2.21 -3.43 16.12
N THR A 54 3.39 -3.05 15.64
CA THR A 54 4.31 -2.20 16.40
C THR A 54 3.69 -0.83 16.66
N LEU A 55 3.07 -0.25 15.64
CA LEU A 55 2.43 1.05 15.79
C LEU A 55 1.25 0.98 16.75
N LEU A 56 0.46 -0.09 16.69
CA LEU A 56 -0.66 -0.26 17.60
C LEU A 56 -0.16 -0.43 19.04
N ALA A 57 0.91 -1.18 19.24
CA ALA A 57 1.48 -1.34 20.57
C ALA A 57 1.94 0.01 21.14
N ASN A 58 2.55 0.84 20.30
CA ASN A 58 2.96 2.18 20.74
C ASN A 58 1.78 3.04 21.14
N ILE A 59 0.69 2.95 20.39
CA ILE A 59 -0.53 3.69 20.72
C ILE A 59 -1.03 3.29 22.11
N HIS A 60 -1.07 1.99 22.38
CA HIS A 60 -1.58 1.50 23.65
C HIS A 60 -0.69 1.88 24.83
N GLU A 61 0.58 2.12 24.60
CA GLU A 61 1.44 2.63 25.66
C GLU A 61 1.14 4.09 26.00
N ILE A 62 0.61 4.84 25.03
CA ILE A 62 0.31 6.25 25.20
C ILE A 62 -1.08 6.47 25.77
N THR A 63 -2.06 5.72 25.30
CA THR A 63 -3.44 5.95 25.68
C THR A 63 -4.27 4.68 25.58
N LYS A 64 -5.26 4.61 26.47
CA LYS A 64 -6.25 3.51 26.43
C LYS A 64 -7.44 3.86 25.55
N ASN A 65 -7.57 5.11 25.16
CA ASN A 65 -8.71 5.57 24.39
C ASN A 65 -8.23 6.39 23.17
N PRO A 66 -7.63 5.73 22.20
CA PRO A 66 -7.09 6.45 21.06
C PRO A 66 -8.20 7.03 20.18
N ASN A 67 -7.92 8.18 19.61
CA ASN A 67 -8.83 8.83 18.67
C ASN A 67 -8.64 8.19 17.28
N ASP A 68 -9.73 7.87 16.61
CA ASP A 68 -9.68 7.18 15.33
C ASP A 68 -8.89 7.94 14.27
N GLU A 69 -8.98 9.27 14.24
CA GLU A 69 -8.22 10.05 13.27
C GLU A 69 -6.73 9.98 13.52
N HIS A 70 -6.34 9.98 14.79
CA HIS A 70 -4.92 9.86 15.14
C HIS A 70 -4.39 8.50 14.77
N VAL A 71 -5.17 7.45 15.01
CA VAL A 71 -4.79 6.08 14.66
C VAL A 71 -4.63 5.94 13.16
N ALA A 72 -5.61 6.43 12.39
CA ALA A 72 -5.56 6.33 10.94
C ALA A 72 -4.34 7.05 10.37
N THR A 73 -4.05 8.23 10.89
CA THR A 73 -2.89 9.01 10.45
C THR A 73 -1.60 8.23 10.71
N LEU A 74 -1.47 7.67 11.90
CA LEU A 74 -0.26 6.93 12.25
C LEU A 74 -0.11 5.66 11.41
N LEU A 75 -1.17 4.86 11.30
CA LEU A 75 -1.09 3.60 10.56
C LEU A 75 -0.79 3.81 9.08
N SER A 76 -1.24 4.91 8.50
CA SER A 76 -0.97 5.20 7.10
C SER A 76 0.52 5.38 6.83
N THR A 77 1.31 5.75 7.82
CA THR A 77 2.76 5.92 7.63
C THR A 77 3.43 4.59 7.29
N GLY A 78 2.92 3.48 7.82
CA GLY A 78 3.48 2.17 7.49
C GLY A 78 3.28 1.83 6.03
N GLU A 79 2.11 2.12 5.49
CA GLU A 79 1.82 1.85 4.09
C GLU A 79 2.60 2.79 3.17
N GLN A 80 2.81 4.02 3.61
CA GLN A 80 3.61 4.97 2.84
C GLN A 80 5.06 4.51 2.72
N GLN A 81 5.60 3.86 3.74
CA GLN A 81 6.93 3.27 3.65
C GLN A 81 6.98 2.21 2.56
N THR A 82 6.01 1.30 2.56
CA THR A 82 5.99 0.20 1.61
C THR A 82 5.91 0.69 0.17
N ILE A 83 4.99 1.61 -0.11
CA ILE A 83 4.82 2.10 -1.49
C ILE A 83 6.06 2.85 -1.96
N SER A 84 6.73 3.53 -1.06
CA SER A 84 7.94 4.27 -1.41
C SER A 84 9.09 3.30 -1.73
N TYR A 85 9.29 2.29 -0.91
CA TYR A 85 10.33 1.29 -1.16
C TYR A 85 10.05 0.53 -2.46
N LEU A 86 8.79 0.16 -2.68
CA LEU A 86 8.43 -0.58 -3.89
C LEU A 86 8.66 0.28 -5.13
N ALA A 87 8.30 1.56 -5.08
CA ALA A 87 8.54 2.46 -6.21
C ALA A 87 10.02 2.59 -6.51
N MET A 88 10.86 2.65 -5.47
CA MET A 88 12.32 2.71 -5.65
C MET A 88 12.84 1.42 -6.30
N ALA A 89 12.37 0.28 -5.85
CA ALA A 89 12.79 -1.00 -6.41
C ALA A 89 12.36 -1.13 -7.88
N LEU A 90 11.17 -0.66 -8.20
CA LEU A 90 10.70 -0.67 -9.58
C LEU A 90 11.52 0.24 -10.47
N LYS A 91 11.89 1.41 -9.96
CA LYS A 91 12.72 2.33 -10.74
C LYS A 91 14.05 1.69 -11.12
N ASP A 92 14.66 0.94 -10.20
CA ASP A 92 15.91 0.25 -10.51
C ASP A 92 15.73 -0.81 -11.59
N LEU A 93 14.53 -1.29 -11.79
CA LEU A 93 14.23 -2.26 -12.84
C LEU A 93 13.74 -1.58 -14.12
N GLY A 94 13.81 -0.26 -14.17
CA GLY A 94 13.41 0.48 -15.36
C GLY A 94 11.93 0.79 -15.46
N ILE A 95 11.19 0.59 -14.38
CA ILE A 95 9.75 0.86 -14.37
C ILE A 95 9.46 2.13 -13.62
N LYS A 96 8.68 3.00 -14.25
CA LYS A 96 8.27 4.23 -13.63
C LYS A 96 7.00 3.98 -12.84
N ALA A 97 7.05 4.18 -11.54
CA ALA A 97 5.91 4.00 -10.66
C ALA A 97 5.71 5.25 -9.82
N LYS A 98 4.45 5.58 -9.56
CA LYS A 98 4.12 6.74 -8.75
C LYS A 98 3.54 6.27 -7.43
N PRO A 99 4.19 6.53 -6.30
CA PRO A 99 3.63 6.18 -5.00
C PRO A 99 2.55 7.20 -4.63
N LEU A 100 1.37 6.69 -4.25
CA LEU A 100 0.24 7.53 -3.88
C LEU A 100 -0.35 7.06 -2.57
N THR A 101 -0.73 8.00 -1.71
CA THR A 101 -1.57 7.67 -0.57
C THR A 101 -2.99 7.47 -1.08
N GLY A 102 -3.85 6.89 -0.26
CA GLY A 102 -5.26 6.73 -0.64
C GLY A 102 -5.90 8.05 -1.02
N PHE A 103 -5.61 9.11 -0.25
CA PHE A 103 -6.16 10.43 -0.55
C PHE A 103 -5.66 10.94 -1.90
N GLN A 104 -4.37 10.79 -2.18
CA GLN A 104 -3.79 11.23 -3.45
C GLN A 104 -4.34 10.44 -4.63
N ALA A 105 -4.71 9.20 -4.40
CA ALA A 105 -5.30 8.37 -5.43
C ALA A 105 -6.80 8.65 -5.64
N GLY A 106 -7.36 9.53 -4.83
CA GLY A 106 -8.78 9.90 -4.96
C GLY A 106 -9.73 8.99 -4.20
N ILE A 107 -9.22 8.13 -3.34
CA ILE A 107 -10.07 7.23 -2.55
C ILE A 107 -10.73 8.02 -1.43
N LYS A 108 -12.05 7.86 -1.31
CA LYS A 108 -12.81 8.51 -0.27
C LYS A 108 -13.41 7.47 0.65
N THR A 109 -13.38 7.74 1.94
CA THR A 109 -13.96 6.83 2.92
C THR A 109 -14.90 7.59 3.83
N THR A 110 -15.83 6.87 4.44
CA THR A 110 -16.66 7.46 5.48
C THR A 110 -15.92 7.31 6.80
N ARG A 111 -16.43 7.96 7.83
CA ARG A 111 -15.82 7.86 9.14
C ARG A 111 -15.79 6.43 9.66
N GLU A 112 -16.83 5.65 9.39
CA GLU A 112 -16.85 4.26 9.82
C GLU A 112 -15.76 3.44 9.15
N ASN A 113 -15.37 3.84 7.94
CA ASN A 113 -14.37 3.09 7.19
C ASN A 113 -12.95 3.46 7.54
N MET A 114 -12.74 4.39 8.45
CA MET A 114 -11.39 4.75 8.83
C MET A 114 -10.66 3.61 9.50
N LYS A 115 -11.37 2.65 10.05
CA LYS A 115 -10.75 1.48 10.64
C LYS A 115 -10.37 0.45 9.61
N SER A 116 -10.86 0.57 8.39
CA SER A 116 -10.58 -0.39 7.38
C SER A 116 -9.47 0.14 6.53
N SER A 117 -8.31 -0.34 6.74
CA SER A 117 -7.20 0.14 5.99
C SER A 117 -7.20 -0.37 4.59
N ASN A 118 -8.21 -1.10 4.25
CA ASN A 118 -8.17 -1.69 3.07
C ASN A 118 -8.98 -1.22 2.09
N MET A 119 -9.26 -0.18 1.96
CA MET A 119 -10.10 0.21 1.09
C MET A 119 -9.72 0.30 -0.02
N LEU A 120 -10.10 0.31 -0.79
CA LEU A 120 -9.92 0.25 -1.75
C LEU A 120 -10.22 0.71 -2.79
N ILE A 121 -9.89 0.65 -3.71
CA ILE A 121 -10.01 1.22 -4.89
C ILE A 121 -10.86 0.50 -5.68
#